data_290ab86c4d9829b75bc97b5b158c68d8
#
_entry.id   290ab86c4d9829b75bc97b5b158c68d8
#
_cell.length_a   1.000
_cell.length_b   1.000
_cell.length_c   1.000
_cell.angle_alpha   90.00
_cell.angle_beta   90.00
_cell.angle_gamma   90.00
#
_symmetry.space_group_name_H-M   'P 1'
#
loop_
_entity.id
_entity.type
_entity.pdbx_description
1 polymer ?
#
loop_
_entity_poly.entity_id
_entity_poly.type
_entity_poly.pdbx_seq_one_letter_code
_entity_poly.pdbx_strand_id
1 'polypeptide(L)'
;MLRVVTAAAQVFETLPPLTPEPYGRITIVAAPAHLELDRALAEAERLAADNHHDAVVRELEEVWDETRTDQVLKLRHRLALSWAEMYRGNLDRAGELLVQAGQIVQAPRFDATDRAEVLYRRGCLALKSTEIAEAASLFTRALETNDRSRQPSLVLAASAHEWRSRCHQLRRDWEPARRDAERSLEFAAAAQDDRTQARALFQASIVAERQRQWLLARYYAEQALAICVQRGDKLATARILNNIGGICFLLGDAEEAKQKLESAAATADEAGSVADLAQAVSSLAQVYLRTGHPAEARVRAERAASLLTGRLDFLDELGNAQLVVAKALAAEGDGEGATSWLDQADTSFAAFGSTSHIAAAWIARGDLARDTGDPVAAAELYRRAADALQDFHF
;
A
#
# COMPACT_ATOMS: atom_id res chain seq x y z
N MET A 1 -40.74 -8.77 31.38
CA MET A 1 -40.31 -7.84 30.31
C MET A 1 -41.49 -6.96 29.87
N LEU A 2 -41.97 -6.06 30.71
CA LEU A 2 -43.07 -5.11 30.41
C LEU A 2 -43.24 -4.20 31.65
N ARG A 3 -42.27 -3.32 31.90
CA ARG A 3 -42.37 -2.28 32.97
C ARG A 3 -41.36 -1.13 32.82
N VAL A 4 -40.89 -0.78 31.61
CA VAL A 4 -39.99 0.36 31.36
C VAL A 4 -40.52 1.35 30.29
N VAL A 5 -41.72 1.13 29.74
CA VAL A 5 -42.26 1.99 28.67
C VAL A 5 -43.31 3.00 29.14
N THR A 6 -43.64 3.05 30.43
CA THR A 6 -44.74 3.88 30.94
C THR A 6 -44.30 5.16 31.70
N ALA A 7 -43.01 5.49 31.74
CA ALA A 7 -42.50 6.68 32.42
C ALA A 7 -42.18 7.88 31.51
N ALA A 8 -42.20 7.71 30.18
CA ALA A 8 -41.89 8.78 29.22
C ALA A 8 -43.12 9.50 28.63
N ALA A 9 -44.32 9.05 28.92
CA ALA A 9 -45.56 9.62 28.36
C ALA A 9 -46.31 10.62 29.29
N GLN A 10 -45.81 10.82 30.50
CA GLN A 10 -46.50 11.72 31.49
C GLN A 10 -45.84 13.09 31.70
N VAL A 11 -44.82 13.48 30.92
CA VAL A 11 -44.16 14.80 31.03
C VAL A 11 -44.63 15.80 29.96
N PHE A 12 -45.51 15.38 29.02
CA PHE A 12 -45.94 16.27 27.92
C PHE A 12 -47.30 16.96 28.12
N GLU A 13 -47.97 16.82 29.25
CA GLU A 13 -49.33 17.39 29.46
C GLU A 13 -49.44 18.67 30.29
N THR A 14 -48.34 19.34 30.62
CA THR A 14 -48.41 20.60 31.40
C THR A 14 -47.55 21.74 30.85
N LEU A 15 -47.55 21.96 29.52
CA LEU A 15 -47.05 23.22 28.97
C LEU A 15 -48.18 24.08 28.44
N PRO A 16 -48.26 25.38 28.83
CA PRO A 16 -49.26 26.30 28.29
C PRO A 16 -49.05 26.54 26.78
N PRO A 17 -50.11 26.90 26.04
CA PRO A 17 -50.00 27.10 24.57
C PRO A 17 -49.08 28.30 24.29
N LEU A 18 -48.05 28.06 23.53
CA LEU A 18 -47.16 29.08 22.98
C LEU A 18 -47.93 29.94 21.97
N THR A 19 -48.13 31.20 22.30
CA THR A 19 -48.58 32.22 21.35
C THR A 19 -47.52 32.39 20.25
N PRO A 20 -47.88 32.54 18.99
CA PRO A 20 -46.90 32.76 17.92
C PRO A 20 -46.37 34.17 18.00
N GLU A 21 -45.15 34.33 18.51
CA GLU A 21 -44.37 35.56 18.29
C GLU A 21 -43.87 35.61 16.83
N PRO A 22 -43.77 36.83 16.23
CA PRO A 22 -43.38 36.97 14.84
C PRO A 22 -41.94 36.50 14.62
N TYR A 23 -41.74 35.69 13.60
CA TYR A 23 -40.49 35.12 13.20
C TYR A 23 -39.32 36.12 13.19
N GLY A 24 -38.57 36.14 14.28
CA GLY A 24 -37.22 36.69 14.28
C GLY A 24 -36.37 35.93 13.25
N ARG A 25 -35.61 36.67 12.43
CA ARG A 25 -34.66 36.12 11.46
C ARG A 25 -33.84 35.04 12.18
N ILE A 26 -33.95 33.79 11.75
CA ILE A 26 -33.02 32.74 12.10
C ILE A 26 -31.68 33.18 11.57
N THR A 27 -30.85 33.78 12.37
CA THR A 27 -29.46 33.98 12.10
C THR A 27 -28.87 32.57 12.12
N ILE A 28 -28.52 32.02 10.97
CA ILE A 28 -27.73 30.80 10.87
C ILE A 28 -26.40 31.14 11.55
N VAL A 29 -26.27 30.78 12.82
CA VAL A 29 -24.99 30.84 13.53
C VAL A 29 -24.10 29.85 12.80
N ALA A 30 -23.05 30.34 12.13
CA ALA A 30 -22.06 29.48 11.52
C ALA A 30 -21.60 28.44 12.57
N ALA A 31 -21.54 27.19 12.15
CA ALA A 31 -21.08 26.12 13.02
C ALA A 31 -19.73 26.52 13.64
N PRO A 32 -19.51 26.26 14.95
CA PRO A 32 -18.20 26.58 15.54
C PRO A 32 -17.07 25.94 14.71
N ALA A 33 -15.98 26.68 14.46
CA ALA A 33 -14.87 26.25 13.58
C ALA A 33 -14.31 24.85 13.94
N HIS A 34 -14.38 24.45 15.22
CA HIS A 34 -13.98 23.11 15.66
C HIS A 34 -14.92 22.00 15.13
N LEU A 35 -16.22 22.28 14.94
CA LEU A 35 -17.18 21.33 14.36
C LEU A 35 -16.97 21.17 12.86
N GLU A 36 -16.59 22.22 12.17
CA GLU A 36 -16.25 22.17 10.74
C GLU A 36 -14.97 21.33 10.51
N LEU A 37 -13.93 21.58 11.30
CA LEU A 37 -12.70 20.81 11.23
C LEU A 37 -12.89 19.34 11.64
N ASP A 38 -13.71 19.05 12.65
CA ASP A 38 -13.97 17.65 13.04
C ASP A 38 -14.74 16.88 11.95
N ARG A 39 -15.68 17.54 11.25
CA ARG A 39 -16.35 16.98 10.06
C ARG A 39 -15.39 16.76 8.91
N ALA A 40 -14.52 17.74 8.61
CA ALA A 40 -13.51 17.62 7.56
C ALA A 40 -12.50 16.51 7.86
N LEU A 41 -12.12 16.32 9.13
CA LEU A 41 -11.27 15.20 9.53
C LEU A 41 -11.95 13.85 9.34
N ALA A 42 -13.23 13.71 9.66
CA ALA A 42 -13.97 12.48 9.41
C ALA A 42 -14.12 12.19 7.90
N GLU A 43 -14.37 13.22 7.09
CA GLU A 43 -14.39 13.10 5.64
C GLU A 43 -13.01 12.77 5.07
N ALA A 44 -11.96 13.39 5.58
CA ALA A 44 -10.58 13.10 5.20
C ALA A 44 -10.19 11.63 5.49
N GLU A 45 -10.63 11.08 6.63
CA GLU A 45 -10.44 9.66 6.96
C GLU A 45 -11.14 8.75 5.94
N ARG A 46 -12.36 9.10 5.51
CA ARG A 46 -13.09 8.37 4.46
C ARG A 46 -12.38 8.48 3.10
N LEU A 47 -12.00 9.67 2.68
CA LEU A 47 -11.30 9.92 1.42
C LEU A 47 -9.93 9.24 1.38
N ALA A 48 -9.19 9.23 2.50
CA ALA A 48 -7.92 8.52 2.62
C ALA A 48 -8.10 7.00 2.51
N ALA A 49 -9.22 6.48 3.03
CA ALA A 49 -9.57 5.07 2.89
C ALA A 49 -9.78 4.66 1.43
N ASP A 50 -10.32 5.58 0.62
CA ASP A 50 -10.56 5.42 -0.82
C ASP A 50 -9.36 5.87 -1.69
N ASN A 51 -8.21 6.18 -1.08
CA ASN A 51 -6.99 6.68 -1.72
C ASN A 51 -7.14 8.02 -2.47
N HIS A 52 -8.13 8.85 -2.10
CA HIS A 52 -8.34 10.19 -2.67
C HIS A 52 -7.48 11.25 -1.96
N HIS A 53 -6.16 11.08 -1.94
CA HIS A 53 -5.24 11.91 -1.16
C HIS A 53 -5.24 13.39 -1.55
N ASP A 54 -5.44 13.73 -2.82
CA ASP A 54 -5.60 15.13 -3.26
C ASP A 54 -6.87 15.79 -2.68
N ALA A 55 -7.94 15.02 -2.56
CA ALA A 55 -9.17 15.51 -1.95
C ALA A 55 -9.00 15.71 -0.44
N VAL A 56 -8.27 14.80 0.25
CA VAL A 56 -7.90 14.93 1.67
C VAL A 56 -7.17 16.25 1.92
N VAL A 57 -6.16 16.57 1.10
CA VAL A 57 -5.38 17.81 1.27
C VAL A 57 -6.27 19.03 1.10
N ARG A 58 -7.08 19.09 0.03
CA ARG A 58 -7.99 20.22 -0.20
C ARG A 58 -8.98 20.42 0.94
N GLU A 59 -9.64 19.34 1.38
CA GLU A 59 -10.62 19.37 2.47
C GLU A 59 -10.03 19.88 3.78
N LEU A 60 -8.81 19.43 4.12
CA LEU A 60 -8.17 19.81 5.38
C LEU A 60 -7.56 21.21 5.34
N GLU A 61 -7.04 21.67 4.18
CA GLU A 61 -6.49 23.03 4.06
C GLU A 61 -7.57 24.11 4.00
N GLU A 62 -8.74 23.81 3.42
CA GLU A 62 -9.85 24.76 3.30
C GLU A 62 -10.43 25.18 4.67
N VAL A 63 -10.50 24.26 5.61
CA VAL A 63 -11.11 24.49 6.94
C VAL A 63 -10.09 24.83 8.03
N TRP A 64 -8.79 24.89 7.70
CA TRP A 64 -7.75 25.07 8.71
C TRP A 64 -7.70 26.49 9.27
N ASP A 65 -7.88 26.64 10.58
CA ASP A 65 -7.66 27.89 11.31
C ASP A 65 -6.78 27.62 12.56
N GLU A 66 -5.52 28.02 12.49
CA GLU A 66 -4.53 27.83 13.55
C GLU A 66 -4.94 28.46 14.87
N THR A 67 -5.67 29.59 14.84
CA THR A 67 -6.02 30.38 16.03
C THR A 67 -7.21 29.81 16.78
N ARG A 68 -8.07 29.04 16.11
CA ARG A 68 -9.34 28.52 16.63
C ARG A 68 -9.32 27.03 16.93
N THR A 69 -8.20 26.36 16.65
CA THR A 69 -8.12 24.90 16.73
C THR A 69 -7.44 24.46 18.02
N ASP A 70 -8.06 23.54 18.75
CA ASP A 70 -7.47 22.93 19.94
C ASP A 70 -6.32 21.95 19.60
N GLN A 71 -5.55 21.57 20.61
CA GLN A 71 -4.34 20.73 20.41
C GLN A 71 -4.67 19.31 19.92
N VAL A 72 -5.85 18.75 20.25
CA VAL A 72 -6.24 17.40 19.79
C VAL A 72 -6.58 17.44 18.30
N LEU A 73 -7.37 18.41 17.89
CA LEU A 73 -7.69 18.61 16.47
C LEU A 73 -6.45 18.99 15.66
N LYS A 74 -5.52 19.79 16.24
CA LYS A 74 -4.23 20.08 15.62
C LYS A 74 -3.44 18.80 15.35
N LEU A 75 -3.35 17.92 16.33
CA LEU A 75 -2.64 16.65 16.16
C LEU A 75 -3.29 15.79 15.05
N ARG A 76 -4.63 15.59 15.12
CA ARG A 76 -5.36 14.81 14.11
C ARG A 76 -5.17 15.38 12.72
N HIS A 77 -5.27 16.69 12.56
CA HIS A 77 -5.05 17.38 11.30
C HIS A 77 -3.62 17.13 10.75
N ARG A 78 -2.58 17.33 11.58
CA ARG A 78 -1.19 17.10 11.16
C ARG A 78 -0.94 15.65 10.75
N LEU A 79 -1.50 14.69 11.48
CA LEU A 79 -1.38 13.28 11.15
C LEU A 79 -2.12 12.92 9.85
N ALA A 80 -3.35 13.39 9.66
CA ALA A 80 -4.12 13.13 8.44
C ALA A 80 -3.47 13.76 7.20
N LEU A 81 -3.06 15.02 7.31
CA LEU A 81 -2.42 15.74 6.21
C LEU A 81 -1.03 15.14 5.87
N SER A 82 -0.23 14.78 6.89
CA SER A 82 1.07 14.13 6.63
C SER A 82 0.93 12.81 5.88
N TRP A 83 -0.12 12.05 6.17
CA TRP A 83 -0.42 10.81 5.48
C TRP A 83 -0.77 11.05 4.01
N ALA A 84 -1.65 12.01 3.75
CA ALA A 84 -2.04 12.35 2.38
C ALA A 84 -0.85 12.87 1.56
N GLU A 85 -0.04 13.77 2.12
CA GLU A 85 1.15 14.31 1.47
C GLU A 85 2.20 13.22 1.17
N MET A 86 2.38 12.28 2.08
CA MET A 86 3.27 11.14 1.86
C MET A 86 2.84 10.29 0.66
N TYR A 87 1.52 10.06 0.47
CA TYR A 87 1.00 9.30 -0.66
C TYR A 87 0.94 10.09 -1.97
N ARG A 88 0.97 11.43 -1.90
CA ARG A 88 1.16 12.33 -3.06
C ARG A 88 2.62 12.45 -3.50
N GLY A 89 3.57 11.86 -2.73
CA GLY A 89 5.00 11.98 -2.98
C GLY A 89 5.67 13.22 -2.37
N ASN A 90 4.93 14.07 -1.65
CA ASN A 90 5.45 15.30 -1.02
C ASN A 90 6.11 14.96 0.34
N LEU A 91 7.20 14.18 0.31
CA LEU A 91 7.82 13.62 1.52
C LEU A 91 8.37 14.69 2.48
N ASP A 92 8.93 15.77 1.96
CA ASP A 92 9.43 16.89 2.79
C ASP A 92 8.30 17.54 3.58
N ARG A 93 7.16 17.82 2.92
CA ARG A 93 5.99 18.39 3.57
C ARG A 93 5.40 17.45 4.62
N ALA A 94 5.33 16.16 4.31
CA ALA A 94 4.90 15.14 5.27
C ALA A 94 5.82 15.13 6.50
N GLY A 95 7.13 15.25 6.32
CA GLY A 95 8.13 15.34 7.38
C GLY A 95 7.93 16.55 8.28
N GLU A 96 7.74 17.75 7.71
CA GLU A 96 7.45 18.97 8.48
C GLU A 96 6.21 18.82 9.36
N LEU A 97 5.13 18.26 8.81
CA LEU A 97 3.88 18.02 9.53
C LEU A 97 4.08 17.04 10.69
N LEU A 98 4.87 15.99 10.49
CA LEU A 98 5.20 15.02 11.56
C LEU A 98 6.13 15.60 12.63
N VAL A 99 7.01 16.54 12.30
CA VAL A 99 7.78 17.31 13.29
C VAL A 99 6.85 18.14 14.15
N GLN A 100 5.88 18.85 13.55
CA GLN A 100 4.86 19.62 14.29
C GLN A 100 4.00 18.71 15.18
N ALA A 101 3.54 17.56 14.65
CA ALA A 101 2.81 16.57 15.45
C ALA A 101 3.64 16.08 16.65
N GLY A 102 4.95 15.85 16.45
CA GLY A 102 5.89 15.47 17.51
C GLY A 102 6.04 16.52 18.61
N GLN A 103 5.94 17.81 18.28
CA GLN A 103 5.94 18.90 19.25
C GLN A 103 4.62 18.95 20.05
N ILE A 104 3.50 18.79 19.36
CA ILE A 104 2.16 18.81 19.97
C ILE A 104 2.00 17.72 21.04
N VAL A 105 2.45 16.48 20.76
CA VAL A 105 2.30 15.34 21.69
C VAL A 105 3.19 15.40 22.93
N GLN A 106 4.07 16.44 23.07
CA GLN A 106 4.82 16.68 24.32
C GLN A 106 3.93 17.25 25.43
N ALA A 107 2.78 17.84 25.09
CA ALA A 107 1.88 18.40 26.10
C ALA A 107 1.31 17.28 27.01
N PRO A 108 1.14 17.55 28.33
CA PRO A 108 0.76 16.53 29.33
C PRO A 108 -0.61 15.85 29.06
N ARG A 109 -1.45 16.47 28.25
CA ARG A 109 -2.77 15.92 27.88
C ARG A 109 -2.72 14.71 26.96
N PHE A 110 -1.60 14.52 26.26
CA PHE A 110 -1.39 13.39 25.34
C PHE A 110 -0.74 12.22 26.07
N ASP A 111 -1.23 11.03 25.77
CA ASP A 111 -0.73 9.82 26.39
C ASP A 111 0.40 9.13 25.59
N ALA A 112 0.76 7.92 25.96
CA ALA A 112 1.80 7.17 25.28
C ALA A 112 1.32 6.69 23.90
N THR A 113 0.03 6.42 23.70
CA THR A 113 -0.54 6.00 22.43
C THR A 113 -0.45 7.12 21.38
N ASP A 114 -0.75 8.37 21.75
CA ASP A 114 -0.61 9.52 20.85
C ASP A 114 0.85 9.68 20.37
N ARG A 115 1.80 9.54 21.30
CA ARG A 115 3.24 9.58 20.97
C ARG A 115 3.67 8.42 20.09
N ALA A 116 3.12 7.24 20.33
CA ALA A 116 3.38 6.05 19.52
C ALA A 116 2.84 6.20 18.10
N GLU A 117 1.67 6.82 17.91
CA GLU A 117 1.10 7.10 16.58
C GLU A 117 2.03 8.02 15.77
N VAL A 118 2.57 9.08 16.37
CA VAL A 118 3.53 9.95 15.69
C VAL A 118 4.79 9.18 15.27
N LEU A 119 5.33 8.33 16.16
CA LEU A 119 6.51 7.50 15.84
C LEU A 119 6.19 6.53 14.70
N TYR A 120 5.02 5.90 14.71
CA TYR A 120 4.55 5.00 13.64
C TYR A 120 4.49 5.73 12.29
N ARG A 121 3.86 6.93 12.24
CA ARG A 121 3.77 7.73 10.99
C ARG A 121 5.15 8.16 10.49
N ARG A 122 6.07 8.53 11.39
CA ARG A 122 7.46 8.80 11.02
C ARG A 122 8.17 7.57 10.46
N GLY A 123 7.91 6.39 11.02
CA GLY A 123 8.39 5.12 10.47
C GLY A 123 7.89 4.85 9.06
N CYS A 124 6.60 5.12 8.80
CA CYS A 124 6.02 4.99 7.45
C CYS A 124 6.69 5.95 6.45
N LEU A 125 6.93 7.21 6.86
CA LEU A 125 7.64 8.20 6.03
C LEU A 125 9.07 7.75 5.74
N ALA A 126 9.85 7.34 6.76
CA ALA A 126 11.21 6.85 6.60
C ALA A 126 11.29 5.67 5.63
N LEU A 127 10.31 4.75 5.69
CA LEU A 127 10.25 3.63 4.74
C LEU A 127 9.97 4.10 3.30
N LYS A 128 9.10 5.09 3.12
CA LYS A 128 8.85 5.72 1.81
C LYS A 128 10.08 6.44 1.27
N SER A 129 10.88 7.03 2.14
CA SER A 129 12.18 7.65 1.83
C SER A 129 13.32 6.63 1.66
N THR A 130 13.02 5.32 1.65
CA THR A 130 13.99 4.21 1.56
C THR A 130 14.97 4.10 2.74
N GLU A 131 14.72 4.78 3.84
CA GLU A 131 15.52 4.75 5.08
C GLU A 131 15.13 3.55 5.95
N ILE A 132 15.36 2.33 5.44
CA ILE A 132 14.80 1.08 5.99
C ILE A 132 15.21 0.86 7.46
N ALA A 133 16.48 1.15 7.82
CA ALA A 133 16.99 0.96 9.18
C ALA A 133 16.33 1.91 10.18
N GLU A 134 16.17 3.19 9.81
CA GLU A 134 15.49 4.19 10.62
C GLU A 134 13.99 3.85 10.76
N ALA A 135 13.33 3.43 9.68
CA ALA A 135 11.94 2.98 9.72
C ALA A 135 11.73 1.84 10.71
N ALA A 136 12.57 0.79 10.66
CA ALA A 136 12.49 -0.34 11.60
C ALA A 136 12.71 0.09 13.06
N SER A 137 13.64 1.02 13.32
CA SER A 137 13.88 1.61 14.63
C SER A 137 12.66 2.38 15.13
N LEU A 138 12.06 3.21 14.28
CA LEU A 138 10.87 4.00 14.61
C LEU A 138 9.66 3.11 14.92
N PHE A 139 9.42 2.05 14.17
CA PHE A 139 8.36 1.08 14.48
C PHE A 139 8.61 0.36 15.80
N THR A 140 9.85 -0.02 16.10
CA THR A 140 10.20 -0.61 17.40
C THR A 140 9.88 0.35 18.55
N ARG A 141 10.30 1.61 18.43
CA ARG A 141 10.01 2.65 19.43
C ARG A 141 8.50 2.95 19.53
N ALA A 142 7.77 2.88 18.43
CA ALA A 142 6.31 3.03 18.43
C ALA A 142 5.65 1.92 19.26
N LEU A 143 6.04 0.65 19.05
CA LEU A 143 5.55 -0.49 19.81
C LEU A 143 5.87 -0.36 21.30
N GLU A 144 7.13 -0.11 21.66
CA GLU A 144 7.55 0.08 23.05
C GLU A 144 6.82 1.25 23.74
N THR A 145 6.53 2.31 22.99
CA THR A 145 5.82 3.47 23.52
C THR A 145 4.34 3.17 23.71
N ASN A 146 3.71 2.48 22.75
CA ASN A 146 2.33 2.02 22.85
C ASN A 146 2.12 1.10 24.07
N ASP A 147 3.04 0.17 24.32
CA ASP A 147 2.97 -0.76 25.45
C ASP A 147 3.04 -0.06 26.83
N ARG A 148 3.58 1.16 26.89
CA ARG A 148 3.60 1.99 28.12
C ARG A 148 2.29 2.74 28.35
N SER A 149 1.35 2.74 27.40
CA SER A 149 0.04 3.34 27.56
C SER A 149 -0.79 2.56 28.57
N ARG A 150 -1.70 3.27 29.26
CA ARG A 150 -2.71 2.62 30.11
C ARG A 150 -3.72 1.80 29.29
N GLN A 151 -3.91 2.18 28.05
CA GLN A 151 -4.78 1.52 27.08
C GLN A 151 -4.04 1.43 25.73
N PRO A 152 -3.15 0.45 25.55
CA PRO A 152 -2.42 0.28 24.30
C PRO A 152 -3.38 0.07 23.12
N SER A 153 -3.11 0.77 22.01
CA SER A 153 -3.88 0.59 20.78
C SER A 153 -3.46 -0.71 20.07
N LEU A 154 -4.40 -1.65 19.98
CA LEU A 154 -4.19 -2.93 19.26
C LEU A 154 -4.04 -2.70 17.76
N VAL A 155 -4.79 -1.74 17.18
CA VAL A 155 -4.70 -1.35 15.77
C VAL A 155 -3.31 -0.79 15.45
N LEU A 156 -2.80 0.11 16.30
CA LEU A 156 -1.44 0.64 16.15
C LEU A 156 -0.38 -0.47 16.26
N ALA A 157 -0.50 -1.36 17.24
CA ALA A 157 0.42 -2.47 17.41
C ALA A 157 0.43 -3.37 16.18
N ALA A 158 -0.75 -3.77 15.68
CA ALA A 158 -0.87 -4.57 14.46
C ALA A 158 -0.22 -3.88 13.26
N SER A 159 -0.51 -2.59 13.05
CA SER A 159 0.05 -1.80 11.94
C SER A 159 1.56 -1.63 12.05
N ALA A 160 2.07 -1.33 13.24
CA ALA A 160 3.52 -1.17 13.44
C ALA A 160 4.29 -2.47 13.20
N HIS A 161 3.77 -3.62 13.64
CA HIS A 161 4.33 -4.94 13.33
C HIS A 161 4.26 -5.24 11.82
N GLU A 162 3.15 -4.94 11.14
CA GLU A 162 3.02 -5.11 9.68
C GLU A 162 4.11 -4.34 8.94
N TRP A 163 4.28 -3.06 9.24
CA TRP A 163 5.26 -2.23 8.54
C TRP A 163 6.70 -2.58 8.90
N ARG A 164 6.97 -3.01 10.14
CA ARG A 164 8.29 -3.51 10.53
C ARG A 164 8.63 -4.83 9.84
N SER A 165 7.63 -5.71 9.66
CA SER A 165 7.76 -6.91 8.82
C SER A 165 8.20 -6.58 7.39
N ARG A 166 7.66 -5.50 6.78
CA ARG A 166 8.09 -5.01 5.46
C ARG A 166 9.55 -4.54 5.48
N CYS A 167 9.98 -3.84 6.54
CA CYS A 167 11.40 -3.45 6.68
C CYS A 167 12.31 -4.69 6.70
N HIS A 168 11.93 -5.72 7.47
CA HIS A 168 12.68 -6.98 7.52
C HIS A 168 12.69 -7.71 6.18
N GLN A 169 11.58 -7.71 5.41
CA GLN A 169 11.54 -8.29 4.07
C GLN A 169 12.49 -7.58 3.10
N LEU A 170 12.52 -6.26 3.12
CA LEU A 170 13.44 -5.47 2.27
C LEU A 170 14.91 -5.75 2.59
N ARG A 171 15.21 -6.09 3.85
CA ARG A 171 16.54 -6.54 4.30
C ARG A 171 16.78 -8.03 4.11
N ARG A 172 15.79 -8.78 3.61
CA ARG A 172 15.79 -10.24 3.49
C ARG A 172 15.92 -11.00 4.84
N ASP A 173 15.59 -10.35 5.93
CA ASP A 173 15.57 -10.91 7.29
C ASP A 173 14.25 -11.68 7.50
N TRP A 174 14.12 -12.87 6.91
CA TRP A 174 12.82 -13.59 6.80
C TRP A 174 12.24 -14.03 8.13
N GLU A 175 13.06 -14.47 9.10
CA GLU A 175 12.56 -14.89 10.41
C GLU A 175 12.02 -13.73 11.26
N PRO A 176 12.69 -12.56 11.36
CA PRO A 176 12.09 -11.38 11.94
C PRO A 176 10.82 -10.94 11.19
N ALA A 177 10.81 -10.98 9.84
CA ALA A 177 9.64 -10.62 9.04
C ALA A 177 8.43 -11.50 9.36
N ARG A 178 8.64 -12.83 9.48
CA ARG A 178 7.60 -13.79 9.83
C ARG A 178 7.04 -13.53 11.24
N ARG A 179 7.93 -13.38 12.24
CA ARG A 179 7.49 -13.08 13.62
C ARG A 179 6.66 -11.81 13.70
N ASP A 180 7.05 -10.75 13.00
CA ASP A 180 6.29 -9.51 12.97
C ASP A 180 4.96 -9.68 12.22
N ALA A 181 4.89 -10.44 11.14
CA ALA A 181 3.64 -10.74 10.46
C ALA A 181 2.67 -11.53 11.36
N GLU A 182 3.16 -12.53 12.09
CA GLU A 182 2.37 -13.30 13.06
C GLU A 182 1.85 -12.40 14.20
N ARG A 183 2.71 -11.54 14.75
CA ARG A 183 2.28 -10.58 15.79
C ARG A 183 1.26 -9.57 15.26
N SER A 184 1.42 -9.11 14.02
CA SER A 184 0.42 -8.26 13.38
C SER A 184 -0.94 -8.94 13.30
N LEU A 185 -0.98 -10.22 12.92
CA LEU A 185 -2.21 -11.02 12.89
C LEU A 185 -2.87 -11.17 14.27
N GLU A 186 -2.08 -11.47 15.30
CA GLU A 186 -2.57 -11.61 16.68
C GLU A 186 -3.25 -10.31 17.17
N PHE A 187 -2.57 -9.17 17.00
CA PHE A 187 -3.11 -7.87 17.39
C PHE A 187 -4.30 -7.43 16.54
N ALA A 188 -4.28 -7.70 15.23
CA ALA A 188 -5.39 -7.38 14.34
C ALA A 188 -6.66 -8.18 14.68
N ALA A 189 -6.52 -9.47 14.98
CA ALA A 189 -7.63 -10.29 15.44
C ALA A 189 -8.20 -9.80 16.78
N ALA A 190 -7.33 -9.42 17.74
CA ALA A 190 -7.75 -8.88 19.02
C ALA A 190 -8.42 -7.49 18.90
N ALA A 191 -8.03 -6.69 17.92
CA ALA A 191 -8.62 -5.38 17.64
C ALA A 191 -10.05 -5.45 17.07
N GLN A 192 -10.42 -6.59 16.49
CA GLN A 192 -11.70 -6.79 15.78
C GLN A 192 -11.95 -5.72 14.71
N ASP A 193 -10.87 -5.26 14.05
CA ASP A 193 -10.91 -4.30 12.95
C ASP A 193 -10.61 -4.99 11.63
N ASP A 194 -11.65 -5.16 10.81
CA ASP A 194 -11.58 -5.89 9.55
C ASP A 194 -10.51 -5.34 8.60
N ARG A 195 -10.34 -4.02 8.55
CA ARG A 195 -9.35 -3.39 7.68
C ARG A 195 -7.93 -3.76 8.09
N THR A 196 -7.64 -3.66 9.38
CA THR A 196 -6.34 -4.05 9.95
C THR A 196 -6.11 -5.54 9.77
N GLN A 197 -7.16 -6.37 9.96
CA GLN A 197 -7.07 -7.80 9.77
C GLN A 197 -6.77 -8.19 8.32
N ALA A 198 -7.44 -7.58 7.35
CA ALA A 198 -7.16 -7.84 5.92
C ALA A 198 -5.71 -7.48 5.54
N ARG A 199 -5.20 -6.35 6.04
CA ARG A 199 -3.82 -5.92 5.80
C ARG A 199 -2.80 -6.88 6.43
N ALA A 200 -3.02 -7.29 7.68
CA ALA A 200 -2.15 -8.24 8.38
C ALA A 200 -2.11 -9.60 7.66
N LEU A 201 -3.27 -10.12 7.23
CA LEU A 201 -3.40 -11.35 6.45
C LEU A 201 -2.67 -11.24 5.10
N PHE A 202 -2.85 -10.14 4.39
CA PHE A 202 -2.15 -9.93 3.12
C PHE A 202 -0.64 -9.86 3.31
N GLN A 203 -0.16 -9.17 4.35
CA GLN A 203 1.25 -9.12 4.69
C GLN A 203 1.81 -10.51 5.06
N ALA A 204 1.08 -11.30 5.84
CA ALA A 204 1.46 -12.68 6.17
C ALA A 204 1.52 -13.57 4.92
N SER A 205 0.60 -13.38 3.96
CA SER A 205 0.64 -14.06 2.67
C SER A 205 1.95 -13.80 1.91
N ILE A 206 2.37 -12.52 1.82
CA ILE A 206 3.61 -12.15 1.14
C ILE A 206 4.83 -12.78 1.82
N VAL A 207 4.88 -12.79 3.15
CA VAL A 207 5.98 -13.43 3.89
C VAL A 207 6.03 -14.93 3.63
N ALA A 208 4.88 -15.61 3.71
CA ALA A 208 4.76 -17.04 3.46
C ALA A 208 5.16 -17.40 2.01
N GLU A 209 4.77 -16.58 1.02
CA GLU A 209 5.19 -16.72 -0.37
C GLU A 209 6.71 -16.68 -0.51
N ARG A 210 7.36 -15.69 0.09
CA ARG A 210 8.83 -15.56 0.05
C ARG A 210 9.55 -16.72 0.72
N GLN A 211 8.93 -17.35 1.72
CA GLN A 211 9.42 -18.58 2.36
C GLN A 211 9.03 -19.86 1.61
N ARG A 212 8.45 -19.75 0.41
CA ARG A 212 7.97 -20.87 -0.42
C ARG A 212 6.89 -21.74 0.24
N GLN A 213 6.17 -21.18 1.20
CA GLN A 213 5.03 -21.81 1.86
C GLN A 213 3.74 -21.49 1.08
N TRP A 214 3.69 -21.94 -0.19
CA TRP A 214 2.68 -21.52 -1.19
C TRP A 214 1.23 -21.74 -0.72
N LEU A 215 0.93 -22.88 -0.10
CA LEU A 215 -0.41 -23.19 0.40
C LEU A 215 -0.82 -22.27 1.56
N LEU A 216 0.12 -21.96 2.45
CA LEU A 216 -0.12 -21.03 3.57
C LEU A 216 -0.29 -19.61 3.05
N ALA A 217 0.52 -19.21 2.06
CA ALA A 217 0.41 -17.93 1.41
C ALA A 217 -0.97 -17.75 0.76
N ARG A 218 -1.44 -18.75 0.01
CA ARG A 218 -2.76 -18.78 -0.59
C ARG A 218 -3.87 -18.67 0.47
N TYR A 219 -3.78 -19.45 1.53
CA TYR A 219 -4.75 -19.41 2.62
C TYR A 219 -4.91 -18.01 3.21
N TYR A 220 -3.79 -17.35 3.56
CA TYR A 220 -3.84 -15.99 4.08
C TYR A 220 -4.38 -14.98 3.08
N ALA A 221 -3.99 -15.08 1.81
CA ALA A 221 -4.48 -14.18 0.75
C ALA A 221 -5.98 -14.33 0.52
N GLU A 222 -6.51 -15.56 0.51
CA GLU A 222 -7.97 -15.82 0.35
C GLU A 222 -8.77 -15.27 1.53
N GLN A 223 -8.26 -15.37 2.76
CA GLN A 223 -8.89 -14.76 3.94
C GLN A 223 -8.92 -13.23 3.82
N ALA A 224 -7.80 -12.61 3.42
CA ALA A 224 -7.73 -11.17 3.17
C ALA A 224 -8.69 -10.73 2.07
N LEU A 225 -8.76 -11.50 0.97
CA LEU A 225 -9.67 -11.25 -0.15
C LEU A 225 -11.13 -11.23 0.28
N ALA A 226 -11.55 -12.21 1.08
CA ALA A 226 -12.93 -12.29 1.57
C ALA A 226 -13.34 -11.03 2.34
N ILE A 227 -12.46 -10.53 3.22
CA ILE A 227 -12.71 -9.31 3.99
C ILE A 227 -12.77 -8.09 3.05
N CYS A 228 -11.81 -7.93 2.12
CA CYS A 228 -11.78 -6.79 1.21
C CYS A 228 -13.00 -6.74 0.27
N VAL A 229 -13.43 -7.88 -0.24
CA VAL A 229 -14.64 -7.99 -1.07
C VAL A 229 -15.89 -7.60 -0.27
N GLN A 230 -16.03 -8.09 0.96
CA GLN A 230 -17.15 -7.75 1.83
C GLN A 230 -17.20 -6.25 2.14
N ARG A 231 -16.04 -5.60 2.26
CA ARG A 231 -15.92 -4.16 2.52
C ARG A 231 -16.07 -3.30 1.26
N GLY A 232 -16.07 -3.88 0.08
CA GLY A 232 -16.05 -3.14 -1.19
C GLY A 232 -14.72 -2.43 -1.49
N ASP A 233 -13.61 -2.82 -0.84
CA ASP A 233 -12.29 -2.25 -1.08
C ASP A 233 -11.70 -2.83 -2.38
N LYS A 234 -12.07 -2.21 -3.51
CA LYS A 234 -11.66 -2.65 -4.86
C LYS A 234 -10.15 -2.63 -5.04
N LEU A 235 -9.46 -1.63 -4.49
CA LEU A 235 -8.02 -1.49 -4.68
C LEU A 235 -7.25 -2.61 -3.96
N ALA A 236 -7.57 -2.87 -2.70
CA ALA A 236 -6.98 -3.99 -1.96
C ALA A 236 -7.37 -5.33 -2.60
N THR A 237 -8.62 -5.49 -3.07
CA THR A 237 -9.10 -6.67 -3.78
C THR A 237 -8.26 -6.95 -5.03
N ALA A 238 -7.97 -5.95 -5.86
CA ALA A 238 -7.16 -6.11 -7.07
C ALA A 238 -5.73 -6.58 -6.73
N ARG A 239 -5.10 -5.96 -5.74
CA ARG A 239 -3.74 -6.33 -5.27
C ARG A 239 -3.66 -7.75 -4.73
N ILE A 240 -4.66 -8.16 -3.94
CA ILE A 240 -4.71 -9.50 -3.38
C ILE A 240 -4.97 -10.53 -4.48
N LEU A 241 -5.87 -10.26 -5.44
CA LEU A 241 -6.10 -11.12 -6.59
C LEU A 241 -4.84 -11.32 -7.45
N ASN A 242 -4.06 -10.24 -7.68
CA ASN A 242 -2.78 -10.32 -8.37
C ASN A 242 -1.79 -11.23 -7.61
N ASN A 243 -1.69 -11.11 -6.29
CA ASN A 243 -0.85 -11.98 -5.47
C ASN A 243 -1.33 -13.45 -5.51
N ILE A 244 -2.63 -13.71 -5.39
CA ILE A 244 -3.20 -15.07 -5.51
C ILE A 244 -2.86 -15.66 -6.90
N GLY A 245 -2.99 -14.88 -7.97
CA GLY A 245 -2.63 -15.30 -9.31
C GLY A 245 -1.16 -15.76 -9.42
N GLY A 246 -0.24 -15.00 -8.83
CA GLY A 246 1.16 -15.39 -8.72
C GLY A 246 1.35 -16.69 -7.93
N ILE A 247 0.69 -16.84 -6.79
CA ILE A 247 0.75 -18.04 -5.95
C ILE A 247 0.18 -19.26 -6.68
N CYS A 248 -0.97 -19.14 -7.37
CA CYS A 248 -1.55 -20.22 -8.18
C CYS A 248 -0.55 -20.68 -9.25
N PHE A 249 0.13 -19.75 -9.92
CA PHE A 249 1.15 -20.07 -10.89
C PHE A 249 2.33 -20.84 -10.27
N LEU A 250 2.77 -20.44 -9.07
CA LEU A 250 3.84 -21.14 -8.33
C LEU A 250 3.42 -22.54 -7.85
N LEU A 251 2.13 -22.76 -7.63
CA LEU A 251 1.54 -24.07 -7.33
C LEU A 251 1.36 -24.95 -8.57
N GLY A 252 1.59 -24.41 -9.78
CA GLY A 252 1.47 -25.13 -11.06
C GLY A 252 0.09 -25.02 -11.71
N ASP A 253 -0.83 -24.25 -11.15
CA ASP A 253 -2.16 -24.01 -11.72
C ASP A 253 -2.17 -22.73 -12.57
N ALA A 254 -1.71 -22.88 -13.82
CA ALA A 254 -1.60 -21.75 -14.75
C ALA A 254 -2.98 -21.20 -15.17
N GLU A 255 -4.02 -22.05 -15.25
CA GLU A 255 -5.35 -21.61 -15.66
C GLU A 255 -6.04 -20.81 -14.54
N GLU A 256 -5.97 -21.26 -13.28
CA GLU A 256 -6.46 -20.49 -12.17
C GLU A 256 -5.66 -19.17 -12.03
N ALA A 257 -4.32 -19.21 -12.23
CA ALA A 257 -3.49 -18.01 -12.22
C ALA A 257 -3.97 -16.96 -13.23
N LYS A 258 -4.22 -17.35 -14.49
CA LYS A 258 -4.76 -16.45 -15.52
C LYS A 258 -6.09 -15.83 -15.10
N GLN A 259 -7.05 -16.64 -14.61
CA GLN A 259 -8.36 -16.18 -14.16
C GLN A 259 -8.26 -15.15 -13.02
N LYS A 260 -7.40 -15.41 -12.02
CA LYS A 260 -7.18 -14.47 -10.90
C LYS A 260 -6.53 -13.17 -11.37
N LEU A 261 -5.56 -13.23 -12.29
CA LEU A 261 -4.89 -12.05 -12.84
C LEU A 261 -5.81 -11.23 -13.76
N GLU A 262 -6.68 -11.87 -14.53
CA GLU A 262 -7.71 -11.19 -15.32
C GLU A 262 -8.72 -10.46 -14.41
N SER A 263 -9.14 -11.13 -13.33
CA SER A 263 -10.00 -10.53 -12.32
C SER A 263 -9.32 -9.36 -11.61
N ALA A 264 -8.01 -9.49 -11.32
CA ALA A 264 -7.21 -8.41 -10.73
C ALA A 264 -7.15 -7.18 -11.64
N ALA A 265 -6.90 -7.39 -12.96
CA ALA A 265 -6.84 -6.33 -13.94
C ALA A 265 -8.19 -5.62 -14.09
N ALA A 266 -9.30 -6.37 -14.18
CA ALA A 266 -10.65 -5.80 -14.26
C ALA A 266 -11.00 -4.98 -13.01
N THR A 267 -10.68 -5.51 -11.81
CA THR A 267 -10.96 -4.83 -10.54
C THR A 267 -10.10 -3.57 -10.39
N ALA A 268 -8.83 -3.59 -10.83
CA ALA A 268 -7.95 -2.43 -10.82
C ALA A 268 -8.43 -1.32 -11.79
N ASP A 269 -8.94 -1.71 -12.97
CA ASP A 269 -9.52 -0.78 -13.94
C ASP A 269 -10.78 -0.11 -13.37
N GLU A 270 -11.69 -0.90 -12.76
CA GLU A 270 -12.87 -0.37 -12.06
C GLU A 270 -12.51 0.55 -10.88
N ALA A 271 -11.39 0.31 -10.21
CA ALA A 271 -10.88 1.15 -9.13
C ALA A 271 -10.17 2.41 -9.64
N GLY A 272 -9.96 2.55 -10.97
CA GLY A 272 -9.20 3.64 -11.57
C GLY A 272 -7.70 3.63 -11.27
N SER A 273 -7.16 2.50 -10.79
CA SER A 273 -5.74 2.37 -10.44
C SER A 273 -4.92 1.89 -11.64
N VAL A 274 -4.35 2.83 -12.38
CA VAL A 274 -3.52 2.52 -13.55
C VAL A 274 -2.28 1.69 -13.19
N ALA A 275 -1.67 1.92 -12.01
CA ALA A 275 -0.50 1.17 -11.57
C ALA A 275 -0.84 -0.30 -11.25
N ASP A 276 -1.92 -0.54 -10.50
CA ASP A 276 -2.35 -1.92 -10.16
C ASP A 276 -2.86 -2.66 -11.40
N LEU A 277 -3.51 -1.95 -12.35
CA LEU A 277 -3.88 -2.50 -13.66
C LEU A 277 -2.64 -2.94 -14.45
N ALA A 278 -1.64 -2.06 -14.58
CA ALA A 278 -0.40 -2.38 -15.29
C ALA A 278 0.33 -3.56 -14.65
N GLN A 279 0.38 -3.62 -13.33
CA GLN A 279 1.00 -4.73 -12.60
C GLN A 279 0.26 -6.05 -12.87
N ALA A 280 -1.06 -6.08 -12.79
CA ALA A 280 -1.85 -7.29 -13.04
C ALA A 280 -1.71 -7.77 -14.50
N VAL A 281 -1.73 -6.85 -15.46
CA VAL A 281 -1.53 -7.15 -16.88
C VAL A 281 -0.09 -7.66 -17.15
N SER A 282 0.91 -7.09 -16.50
CA SER A 282 2.31 -7.56 -16.60
C SER A 282 2.49 -8.95 -15.97
N SER A 283 1.88 -9.21 -14.81
CA SER A 283 1.88 -10.55 -14.19
C SER A 283 1.22 -11.58 -15.09
N LEU A 284 0.11 -11.23 -15.72
CA LEU A 284 -0.59 -12.09 -16.69
C LEU A 284 0.28 -12.38 -17.93
N ALA A 285 1.00 -11.37 -18.44
CA ALA A 285 1.95 -11.53 -19.53
C ALA A 285 3.06 -12.53 -19.17
N GLN A 286 3.59 -12.47 -17.95
CA GLN A 286 4.59 -13.43 -17.48
C GLN A 286 4.06 -14.86 -17.43
N VAL A 287 2.80 -15.07 -17.01
CA VAL A 287 2.17 -16.40 -17.03
C VAL A 287 2.05 -16.92 -18.47
N TYR A 288 1.57 -16.10 -19.42
CA TYR A 288 1.50 -16.48 -20.83
C TYR A 288 2.88 -16.83 -21.41
N LEU A 289 3.90 -16.01 -21.13
CA LEU A 289 5.26 -16.27 -21.60
C LEU A 289 5.79 -17.63 -21.10
N ARG A 290 5.61 -17.89 -19.81
CA ARG A 290 6.10 -19.14 -19.20
C ARG A 290 5.29 -20.38 -19.57
N THR A 291 4.06 -20.21 -20.06
CA THR A 291 3.22 -21.29 -20.59
C THR A 291 3.36 -21.50 -22.12
N GLY A 292 4.35 -20.84 -22.75
CA GLY A 292 4.66 -21.02 -24.15
C GLY A 292 3.75 -20.27 -25.13
N HIS A 293 3.18 -19.15 -24.69
CA HIS A 293 2.30 -18.29 -25.49
C HIS A 293 2.93 -16.87 -25.61
N PRO A 294 4.07 -16.74 -26.35
CA PRO A 294 4.80 -15.48 -26.41
C PRO A 294 4.02 -14.35 -27.08
N ALA A 295 3.20 -14.62 -28.09
CA ALA A 295 2.41 -13.60 -28.78
C ALA A 295 1.39 -12.93 -27.84
N GLU A 296 0.68 -13.72 -27.05
CA GLU A 296 -0.26 -13.22 -26.03
C GLU A 296 0.47 -12.50 -24.90
N ALA A 297 1.64 -12.98 -24.51
CA ALA A 297 2.49 -12.33 -23.53
C ALA A 297 2.91 -10.93 -23.99
N ARG A 298 3.40 -10.84 -25.25
CA ARG A 298 3.84 -9.57 -25.85
C ARG A 298 2.74 -8.51 -25.84
N VAL A 299 1.56 -8.84 -26.37
CA VAL A 299 0.42 -7.90 -26.41
C VAL A 299 0.07 -7.34 -25.04
N ARG A 300 0.08 -8.18 -24.01
CA ARG A 300 -0.23 -7.76 -22.62
C ARG A 300 0.90 -6.92 -22.03
N ALA A 301 2.16 -7.33 -22.24
CA ALA A 301 3.29 -6.59 -21.71
C ALA A 301 3.43 -5.21 -22.38
N GLU A 302 3.20 -5.10 -23.70
CA GLU A 302 3.13 -3.82 -24.42
C GLU A 302 2.03 -2.91 -23.84
N ARG A 303 0.85 -3.47 -23.54
CA ARG A 303 -0.22 -2.72 -22.85
C ARG A 303 0.23 -2.22 -21.48
N ALA A 304 0.86 -3.07 -20.67
CA ALA A 304 1.36 -2.66 -19.36
C ALA A 304 2.41 -1.55 -19.46
N ALA A 305 3.38 -1.66 -20.37
CA ALA A 305 4.37 -0.62 -20.62
C ALA A 305 3.73 0.69 -21.09
N SER A 306 2.75 0.63 -21.99
CA SER A 306 2.00 1.81 -22.47
C SER A 306 1.28 2.53 -21.34
N LEU A 307 0.67 1.82 -20.39
CA LEU A 307 -0.02 2.40 -19.21
C LEU A 307 0.94 3.16 -18.29
N LEU A 308 2.22 2.78 -18.24
CA LEU A 308 3.24 3.34 -17.35
C LEU A 308 4.16 4.35 -18.01
N THR A 309 4.14 4.47 -19.34
CA THR A 309 5.00 5.40 -20.07
C THR A 309 4.79 6.85 -19.60
N GLY A 310 5.90 7.53 -19.28
CA GLY A 310 5.90 8.92 -18.76
C GLY A 310 5.61 9.03 -17.25
N ARG A 311 5.46 7.93 -16.55
CA ARG A 311 5.23 7.90 -15.08
C ARG A 311 6.51 7.57 -14.35
N LEU A 312 7.18 8.60 -13.83
CA LEU A 312 8.48 8.44 -13.14
C LEU A 312 8.39 7.66 -11.83
N ASP A 313 7.22 7.56 -11.23
CA ASP A 313 6.99 6.85 -9.96
C ASP A 313 6.93 5.32 -10.13
N PHE A 314 6.89 4.82 -11.38
CA PHE A 314 6.70 3.40 -11.72
C PHE A 314 7.74 2.88 -12.71
N LEU A 315 8.98 3.37 -12.58
CA LEU A 315 10.08 3.00 -13.51
C LEU A 315 10.50 1.53 -13.39
N ASP A 316 10.38 0.93 -12.22
CA ASP A 316 10.65 -0.49 -12.00
C ASP A 316 9.58 -1.37 -12.65
N GLU A 317 8.31 -1.05 -12.48
CA GLU A 317 7.21 -1.75 -13.15
C GLU A 317 7.24 -1.57 -14.67
N LEU A 318 7.57 -0.37 -15.14
CA LEU A 318 7.76 -0.11 -16.56
C LEU A 318 8.90 -0.95 -17.12
N GLY A 319 10.07 -0.96 -16.48
CA GLY A 319 11.21 -1.77 -16.89
C GLY A 319 10.90 -3.27 -16.88
N ASN A 320 10.13 -3.75 -15.89
CA ASN A 320 9.68 -5.13 -15.84
C ASN A 320 8.74 -5.48 -17.01
N ALA A 321 7.79 -4.62 -17.35
CA ALA A 321 6.90 -4.82 -18.51
C ALA A 321 7.70 -4.84 -19.82
N GLN A 322 8.63 -3.91 -20.01
CA GLN A 322 9.54 -3.84 -21.17
C GLN A 322 10.41 -5.12 -21.28
N LEU A 323 10.91 -5.63 -20.15
CA LEU A 323 11.68 -6.87 -20.11
C LEU A 323 10.83 -8.09 -20.54
N VAL A 324 9.54 -8.13 -20.18
CA VAL A 324 8.63 -9.20 -20.62
C VAL A 324 8.37 -9.10 -22.12
N VAL A 325 8.18 -7.89 -22.69
CA VAL A 325 8.07 -7.69 -24.14
C VAL A 325 9.30 -8.23 -24.86
N ALA A 326 10.50 -7.86 -24.38
CA ALA A 326 11.75 -8.31 -24.97
C ALA A 326 11.88 -9.84 -24.98
N LYS A 327 11.56 -10.49 -23.86
CA LYS A 327 11.58 -11.95 -23.74
C LYS A 327 10.56 -12.62 -24.67
N ALA A 328 9.39 -12.00 -24.83
CA ALA A 328 8.36 -12.52 -25.74
C ALA A 328 8.81 -12.42 -27.21
N LEU A 329 9.38 -11.29 -27.62
CA LEU A 329 9.92 -11.09 -28.96
C LEU A 329 11.07 -12.06 -29.24
N ALA A 330 11.98 -12.27 -28.29
CA ALA A 330 13.05 -13.26 -28.41
C ALA A 330 12.48 -14.68 -28.64
N ALA A 331 11.41 -15.04 -27.90
CA ALA A 331 10.73 -16.34 -28.08
C ALA A 331 9.97 -16.45 -29.42
N GLU A 332 9.55 -15.33 -30.01
CA GLU A 332 8.99 -15.27 -31.38
C GLU A 332 10.07 -15.26 -32.48
N GLY A 333 11.35 -15.15 -32.10
CA GLY A 333 12.49 -15.11 -33.05
C GLY A 333 12.85 -13.69 -33.54
N ASP A 334 12.23 -12.65 -33.01
CA ASP A 334 12.55 -11.25 -33.30
C ASP A 334 13.67 -10.76 -32.38
N GLY A 335 14.93 -11.03 -32.74
CA GLY A 335 16.08 -10.62 -31.95
C GLY A 335 16.36 -9.12 -31.99
N GLU A 336 16.03 -8.42 -33.07
CA GLU A 336 16.20 -6.96 -33.18
C GLU A 336 15.19 -6.23 -32.30
N GLY A 337 13.92 -6.62 -32.38
CA GLY A 337 12.87 -6.09 -31.51
C GLY A 337 13.17 -6.36 -30.05
N ALA A 338 13.61 -7.57 -29.70
CA ALA A 338 14.00 -7.94 -28.33
C ALA A 338 15.13 -7.04 -27.80
N THR A 339 16.16 -6.78 -28.61
CA THR A 339 17.27 -5.89 -28.22
C THR A 339 16.80 -4.47 -27.97
N SER A 340 15.96 -3.91 -28.84
CA SER A 340 15.41 -2.57 -28.66
C SER A 340 14.62 -2.42 -27.36
N TRP A 341 13.81 -3.41 -26.99
CA TRP A 341 13.06 -3.38 -25.73
C TRP A 341 13.94 -3.62 -24.50
N LEU A 342 15.03 -4.39 -24.62
CA LEU A 342 16.03 -4.51 -23.56
C LEU A 342 16.75 -3.19 -23.29
N ASP A 343 17.06 -2.39 -24.33
CA ASP A 343 17.66 -1.05 -24.16
C ASP A 343 16.73 -0.10 -23.41
N GLN A 344 15.42 -0.17 -23.68
CA GLN A 344 14.41 0.60 -22.95
C GLN A 344 14.31 0.14 -21.49
N ALA A 345 14.30 -1.17 -21.22
CA ALA A 345 14.27 -1.72 -19.87
C ALA A 345 15.51 -1.31 -19.07
N ASP A 346 16.71 -1.37 -19.68
CA ASP A 346 17.95 -0.89 -19.04
C ASP A 346 17.86 0.59 -18.66
N THR A 347 17.30 1.43 -19.53
CA THR A 347 17.09 2.86 -19.25
C THR A 347 16.15 3.07 -18.05
N SER A 348 15.03 2.35 -18.00
CA SER A 348 14.06 2.43 -16.90
C SER A 348 14.68 1.93 -15.58
N PHE A 349 15.39 0.81 -15.59
CA PHE A 349 16.05 0.25 -14.41
C PHE A 349 17.23 1.11 -13.91
N ALA A 350 17.99 1.71 -14.82
CA ALA A 350 19.07 2.63 -14.45
C ALA A 350 18.52 3.91 -13.79
N ALA A 351 17.42 4.45 -14.30
CA ALA A 351 16.75 5.60 -13.72
C ALA A 351 16.13 5.27 -12.34
N PHE A 352 15.64 4.05 -12.14
CA PHE A 352 15.15 3.56 -10.85
C PHE A 352 16.30 3.24 -9.86
N GLY A 353 17.51 2.91 -10.37
CA GLY A 353 18.70 2.64 -9.55
C GLY A 353 18.72 1.24 -8.90
N SER A 354 18.03 0.25 -9.47
CA SER A 354 17.97 -1.11 -8.90
C SER A 354 18.93 -2.09 -9.57
N THR A 355 19.95 -2.49 -8.85
CA THR A 355 20.97 -3.47 -9.32
C THR A 355 20.37 -4.83 -9.68
N SER A 356 19.38 -5.29 -8.91
CA SER A 356 18.72 -6.59 -9.17
C SER A 356 17.90 -6.59 -10.47
N HIS A 357 17.27 -5.47 -10.82
CA HIS A 357 16.53 -5.32 -12.08
C HIS A 357 17.48 -5.22 -13.27
N ILE A 358 18.58 -4.49 -13.13
CA ILE A 358 19.65 -4.44 -14.14
C ILE A 358 20.23 -5.84 -14.38
N ALA A 359 20.48 -6.62 -13.33
CA ALA A 359 20.95 -8.00 -13.46
C ALA A 359 19.93 -8.89 -14.22
N ALA A 360 18.63 -8.70 -13.99
CA ALA A 360 17.58 -9.43 -14.73
C ALA A 360 17.58 -9.10 -16.24
N ALA A 361 17.86 -7.84 -16.62
CA ALA A 361 18.02 -7.44 -18.02
C ALA A 361 19.28 -8.05 -18.64
N TRP A 362 20.42 -8.09 -17.93
CA TRP A 362 21.62 -8.78 -18.41
C TRP A 362 21.43 -10.27 -18.59
N ILE A 363 20.68 -10.94 -17.71
CA ILE A 363 20.32 -12.37 -17.91
C ILE A 363 19.51 -12.53 -19.20
N ALA A 364 18.51 -11.67 -19.44
CA ALA A 364 17.71 -11.75 -20.67
C ALA A 364 18.52 -11.49 -21.94
N ARG A 365 19.49 -10.57 -21.90
CA ARG A 365 20.45 -10.37 -23.01
C ARG A 365 21.36 -11.59 -23.20
N GLY A 366 21.79 -12.22 -22.10
CA GLY A 366 22.59 -13.45 -22.15
C GLY A 366 21.79 -14.58 -22.76
N ASP A 367 20.51 -14.73 -22.43
CA ASP A 367 19.62 -15.71 -23.05
C ASP A 367 19.49 -15.45 -24.55
N LEU A 368 19.26 -14.20 -24.97
CA LEU A 368 19.18 -13.81 -26.39
C LEU A 368 20.48 -14.11 -27.14
N ALA A 369 21.64 -13.73 -26.56
CA ALA A 369 22.94 -14.00 -27.16
C ALA A 369 23.21 -15.51 -27.35
N ARG A 370 22.86 -16.32 -26.34
CA ARG A 370 22.96 -17.79 -26.42
C ARG A 370 22.08 -18.34 -27.56
N ASP A 371 20.85 -17.88 -27.64
CA ASP A 371 19.85 -18.37 -28.60
C ASP A 371 20.16 -17.92 -30.05
N THR A 372 20.91 -16.82 -30.22
CA THR A 372 21.45 -16.33 -31.49
C THR A 372 22.84 -16.90 -31.84
N GLY A 373 23.38 -17.80 -31.01
CA GLY A 373 24.62 -18.53 -31.28
C GLY A 373 25.90 -17.81 -30.85
N ASP A 374 25.83 -16.84 -29.94
CA ASP A 374 27.00 -16.19 -29.33
C ASP A 374 27.16 -16.58 -27.85
N PRO A 375 27.71 -17.77 -27.55
CA PRO A 375 27.89 -18.24 -26.18
C PRO A 375 28.94 -17.44 -25.40
N VAL A 376 29.86 -16.74 -26.09
CA VAL A 376 30.88 -15.92 -25.43
C VAL A 376 30.24 -14.65 -24.85
N ALA A 377 29.45 -13.94 -25.64
CA ALA A 377 28.70 -12.81 -25.18
C ALA A 377 27.69 -13.19 -24.06
N ALA A 378 27.02 -14.34 -24.22
CA ALA A 378 26.12 -14.86 -23.19
C ALA A 378 26.83 -15.10 -21.86
N ALA A 379 28.01 -15.75 -21.86
CA ALA A 379 28.77 -16.00 -20.63
C ALA A 379 29.22 -14.71 -19.93
N GLU A 380 29.63 -13.70 -20.68
CA GLU A 380 30.03 -12.40 -20.16
C GLU A 380 28.83 -11.67 -19.51
N LEU A 381 27.65 -11.70 -20.12
CA LEU A 381 26.43 -11.08 -19.59
C LEU A 381 25.94 -11.78 -18.32
N TYR A 382 26.00 -13.13 -18.29
CA TYR A 382 25.68 -13.88 -17.07
C TYR A 382 26.65 -13.59 -15.94
N ARG A 383 27.96 -13.43 -16.25
CA ARG A 383 28.98 -13.05 -15.27
C ARG A 383 28.68 -11.66 -14.67
N ARG A 384 28.36 -10.66 -15.51
CA ARG A 384 27.97 -9.31 -15.05
C ARG A 384 26.75 -9.35 -14.15
N ALA A 385 25.75 -10.15 -14.51
CA ALA A 385 24.56 -10.31 -13.69
C ALA A 385 24.89 -10.95 -12.33
N ALA A 386 25.77 -11.96 -12.32
CA ALA A 386 26.21 -12.62 -11.10
C ALA A 386 27.02 -11.66 -10.21
N ASP A 387 27.96 -10.91 -10.78
CA ASP A 387 28.77 -9.92 -10.05
C ASP A 387 27.88 -8.85 -9.41
N ALA A 388 26.91 -8.30 -10.16
CA ALA A 388 25.96 -7.31 -9.63
C ALA A 388 25.09 -7.85 -8.50
N LEU A 389 24.74 -9.13 -8.52
CA LEU A 389 23.97 -9.78 -7.46
C LEU A 389 24.83 -10.15 -6.24
N GLN A 390 26.19 -10.31 -6.42
CA GLN A 390 27.12 -10.56 -5.31
C GLN A 390 27.43 -9.30 -4.49
N ASP A 391 27.38 -8.11 -5.11
CA ASP A 391 27.51 -6.83 -4.39
C ASP A 391 26.33 -6.56 -3.42
N PHE A 392 25.28 -7.35 -3.48
CA PHE A 392 24.31 -7.45 -2.41
C PHE A 392 24.92 -8.23 -1.24
N HIS A 393 25.57 -7.52 -0.34
CA HIS A 393 26.07 -8.11 0.91
C HIS A 393 24.91 -8.74 1.69
N PHE A 394 25.10 -10.03 1.98
CA PHE A 394 24.21 -10.84 2.82
C PHE A 394 24.24 -10.37 4.28
#